data_f51cda5e0aef321c2e1cb4d42abbd148
#
_entry.id   f51cda5e0aef321c2e1cb4d42abbd148
#
_cell.length_a   1.000
_cell.length_b   1.000
_cell.length_c   1.000
_cell.angle_alpha   90.00
_cell.angle_beta   90.00
_cell.angle_gamma   90.00
#
_symmetry.space_group_name_H-M   'P 1'
#
loop_
_entity.id
_entity.type
_entity.pdbx_description
1 polymer ?
#
loop_
_entity_poly.entity_id
_entity_poly.type
_entity_poly.pdbx_seq_one_letter_code
_entity_poly.pdbx_strand_id
1 'polypeptide(L)'
;NVANIIRHYGDESLVIIISAIGKTTNALEKVAEVFYAGNKDEALNLFNVVKQQHLNTAKYLLVTEANACNKHLNDFFTEVEWLLHDKPVRDFDYYYDQIVCVGELLSTSIISHYLNELSIKNNWKDVRDIIKTDNNFRDAGVDWTKTALMLDTMMKAQNENQQIIVTQGFIGCTDDNESTTLGRE
;
A
#
# COMPACT_ATOMS: atom_id res chain seq x y z
N ASN A 1 -8.05 21.17 3.44
CA ASN A 1 -7.60 20.17 2.49
C ASN A 1 -6.17 19.72 2.88
N VAL A 2 -5.87 18.41 2.84
CA VAL A 2 -4.62 17.82 3.33
C VAL A 2 -3.38 18.45 2.67
N ALA A 3 -3.38 18.68 1.35
CA ALA A 3 -2.26 19.31 0.66
C ALA A 3 -1.93 20.73 1.21
N ASN A 4 -2.94 21.49 1.66
CA ASN A 4 -2.70 22.80 2.27
C ASN A 4 -2.07 22.66 3.67
N ILE A 5 -2.44 21.61 4.41
CA ILE A 5 -1.82 21.31 5.71
C ILE A 5 -0.35 20.97 5.48
N ILE A 6 -0.05 20.09 4.52
CA ILE A 6 1.31 19.70 4.18
C ILE A 6 2.16 20.91 3.77
N ARG A 7 1.61 21.83 2.95
CA ARG A 7 2.31 23.07 2.57
C ARG A 7 2.63 23.96 3.76
N HIS A 8 1.78 23.97 4.78
CA HIS A 8 2.01 24.78 5.98
C HIS A 8 3.25 24.31 6.76
N TYR A 9 3.56 23.02 6.68
CA TYR A 9 4.73 22.41 7.31
C TYR A 9 5.87 22.13 6.31
N GLY A 10 5.86 22.76 5.13
CA GLY A 10 6.73 22.43 4.00
C GLY A 10 8.23 22.59 4.23
N ASP A 11 8.64 23.32 5.28
CA ASP A 11 10.04 23.48 5.69
C ASP A 11 10.47 22.42 6.74
N GLU A 12 9.55 21.56 7.18
CA GLU A 12 9.80 20.51 8.16
C GLU A 12 9.98 19.15 7.49
N SER A 13 10.77 18.27 8.11
CA SER A 13 10.84 16.87 7.70
C SER A 13 9.57 16.14 8.16
N LEU A 14 8.78 15.63 7.21
CA LEU A 14 7.50 15.00 7.48
C LEU A 14 7.50 13.53 7.05
N VAL A 15 6.93 12.67 7.87
CA VAL A 15 6.51 11.32 7.50
C VAL A 15 4.98 11.30 7.50
N ILE A 16 4.40 11.09 6.33
CA ILE A 16 2.95 11.09 6.13
C ILE A 16 2.49 9.65 5.97
N ILE A 17 1.77 9.15 6.96
CA ILE A 17 1.21 7.81 6.98
C ILE A 17 -0.25 7.88 6.55
N ILE A 18 -0.63 7.12 5.53
CA ILE A 18 -1.96 7.15 4.93
C ILE A 18 -2.51 5.73 4.84
N SER A 19 -3.79 5.59 5.17
CA SER A 19 -4.54 4.34 5.07
C SER A 19 -5.25 4.21 3.72
N ALA A 20 -5.90 3.07 3.48
CA ALA A 20 -6.67 2.81 2.26
C ALA A 20 -7.80 3.83 2.04
N ILE A 21 -8.14 4.11 0.78
CA ILE A 21 -9.21 5.05 0.42
C ILE A 21 -10.59 4.46 0.71
N GLY A 22 -11.38 5.15 1.52
CA GLY A 22 -12.80 4.84 1.71
C GLY A 22 -13.04 3.44 2.28
N LYS A 23 -13.75 2.57 1.55
CA LYS A 23 -14.08 1.19 1.95
C LYS A 23 -13.24 0.15 1.23
N THR A 24 -12.07 0.50 0.71
CA THR A 24 -11.21 -0.40 -0.08
C THR A 24 -10.81 -1.64 0.71
N THR A 25 -10.44 -1.49 1.99
CA THR A 25 -10.08 -2.62 2.87
C THR A 25 -11.21 -3.66 2.94
N ASN A 26 -12.46 -3.22 3.14
CA ASN A 26 -13.61 -4.12 3.19
C ASN A 26 -13.88 -4.80 1.82
N ALA A 27 -13.65 -4.08 0.71
CA ALA A 27 -13.80 -4.65 -0.62
C ALA A 27 -12.73 -5.72 -0.91
N LEU A 28 -11.49 -5.47 -0.52
CA LEU A 28 -10.38 -6.43 -0.65
C LEU A 28 -10.53 -7.65 0.28
N GLU A 29 -11.04 -7.45 1.50
CA GLU A 29 -11.43 -8.55 2.40
C GLU A 29 -12.43 -9.48 1.72
N LYS A 30 -13.45 -8.91 1.04
CA LYS A 30 -14.42 -9.71 0.29
C LYS A 30 -13.79 -10.46 -0.88
N VAL A 31 -12.80 -9.87 -1.57
CA VAL A 31 -12.01 -10.57 -2.60
C VAL A 31 -11.31 -11.78 -1.99
N ALA A 32 -10.63 -11.62 -0.85
CA ALA A 32 -9.92 -12.71 -0.17
C ALA A 32 -10.87 -13.85 0.25
N GLU A 33 -12.03 -13.52 0.83
CA GLU A 33 -13.05 -14.51 1.22
C GLU A 33 -13.53 -15.35 0.03
N VAL A 34 -13.91 -14.66 -1.07
CA VAL A 34 -14.45 -15.31 -2.26
C VAL A 34 -13.39 -16.14 -2.97
N PHE A 35 -12.15 -15.64 -3.04
CA PHE A 35 -11.02 -16.38 -3.58
C PHE A 35 -10.76 -17.66 -2.79
N TYR A 36 -10.70 -17.55 -1.45
CA TYR A 36 -10.41 -18.69 -0.58
C TYR A 36 -11.53 -19.75 -0.62
N ALA A 37 -12.78 -19.33 -0.86
CA ALA A 37 -13.91 -20.24 -1.10
C ALA A 37 -13.85 -20.96 -2.46
N GLY A 38 -12.83 -20.68 -3.30
CA GLY A 38 -12.63 -21.31 -4.60
C GLY A 38 -13.38 -20.64 -5.76
N ASN A 39 -14.00 -19.49 -5.54
CA ASN A 39 -14.78 -18.75 -6.56
C ASN A 39 -13.88 -17.73 -7.29
N LYS A 40 -12.92 -18.22 -8.05
CA LYS A 40 -11.88 -17.42 -8.72
C LYS A 40 -12.46 -16.29 -9.59
N ASP A 41 -13.42 -16.63 -10.47
CA ASP A 41 -13.98 -15.64 -11.40
C ASP A 41 -14.70 -14.50 -10.68
N GLU A 42 -15.40 -14.80 -9.63
CA GLU A 42 -16.04 -13.80 -8.78
C GLU A 42 -15.01 -12.94 -8.03
N ALA A 43 -13.94 -13.54 -7.51
CA ALA A 43 -12.85 -12.81 -6.86
C ALA A 43 -12.17 -11.83 -7.83
N LEU A 44 -11.88 -12.25 -9.06
CA LEU A 44 -11.34 -11.40 -10.11
C LEU A 44 -12.29 -10.26 -10.48
N ASN A 45 -13.59 -10.53 -10.56
CA ASN A 45 -14.61 -9.49 -10.83
C ASN A 45 -14.66 -8.45 -9.71
N LEU A 46 -14.67 -8.88 -8.45
CA LEU A 46 -14.65 -7.99 -7.29
C LEU A 46 -13.37 -7.16 -7.25
N PHE A 47 -12.21 -7.78 -7.50
CA PHE A 47 -10.95 -7.07 -7.55
C PHE A 47 -10.91 -6.05 -8.70
N ASN A 48 -11.48 -6.37 -9.87
CA ASN A 48 -11.58 -5.43 -10.97
C ASN A 48 -12.39 -4.16 -10.60
N VAL A 49 -13.41 -4.28 -9.76
CA VAL A 49 -14.12 -3.11 -9.22
C VAL A 49 -13.17 -2.21 -8.42
N VAL A 50 -12.34 -2.79 -7.56
CA VAL A 50 -11.33 -2.05 -6.78
C VAL A 50 -10.32 -1.37 -7.72
N LYS A 51 -9.82 -2.09 -8.74
CA LYS A 51 -8.93 -1.52 -9.77
C LYS A 51 -9.55 -0.29 -10.44
N GLN A 52 -10.78 -0.44 -10.96
CA GLN A 52 -11.45 0.65 -11.68
C GLN A 52 -11.69 1.87 -10.78
N GLN A 53 -12.02 1.68 -9.51
CA GLN A 53 -12.17 2.79 -8.56
C GLN A 53 -10.87 3.57 -8.38
N HIS A 54 -9.73 2.90 -8.23
CA HIS A 54 -8.43 3.55 -8.06
C HIS A 54 -7.95 4.22 -9.35
N LEU A 55 -8.09 3.56 -10.50
CA LEU A 55 -7.76 4.14 -11.80
C LEU A 55 -8.62 5.39 -12.11
N ASN A 56 -9.91 5.35 -11.80
CA ASN A 56 -10.79 6.51 -11.95
C ASN A 56 -10.40 7.65 -11.01
N THR A 57 -10.02 7.33 -9.76
CA THR A 57 -9.53 8.33 -8.79
C THR A 57 -8.25 8.98 -9.30
N ALA A 58 -7.27 8.18 -9.75
CA ALA A 58 -6.02 8.69 -10.32
C ALA A 58 -6.30 9.57 -11.55
N LYS A 59 -7.14 9.13 -12.47
CA LYS A 59 -7.54 9.88 -13.67
C LYS A 59 -8.21 11.21 -13.35
N TYR A 60 -9.00 11.26 -12.28
CA TYR A 60 -9.66 12.49 -11.84
C TYR A 60 -8.71 13.50 -11.21
N LEU A 61 -7.69 13.03 -10.49
CA LEU A 61 -6.78 13.87 -9.72
C LEU A 61 -5.53 14.30 -10.50
N LEU A 62 -5.09 13.51 -11.48
CA LEU A 62 -3.77 13.61 -12.08
C LEU A 62 -3.86 13.94 -13.57
N VAL A 63 -2.95 14.81 -14.03
CA VAL A 63 -2.77 15.16 -15.44
C VAL A 63 -1.35 14.79 -15.89
N THR A 64 -0.33 15.43 -15.31
CA THR A 64 1.08 15.21 -15.67
C THR A 64 1.63 13.92 -15.05
N GLU A 65 1.23 13.60 -13.84
CA GLU A 65 1.64 12.40 -13.09
C GLU A 65 0.83 11.14 -13.44
N ALA A 66 -0.23 11.26 -14.27
CA ALA A 66 -1.16 10.16 -14.53
C ALA A 66 -0.50 8.89 -15.05
N ASN A 67 0.43 9.00 -16.00
CA ASN A 67 1.09 7.82 -16.59
C ASN A 67 2.01 7.11 -15.59
N ALA A 68 2.77 7.87 -14.81
CA ALA A 68 3.66 7.31 -13.79
C ALA A 68 2.84 6.63 -12.68
N CYS A 69 1.77 7.27 -12.21
CA CYS A 69 0.84 6.70 -11.24
C CYS A 69 0.21 5.41 -11.75
N ASN A 70 -0.35 5.41 -12.97
CA ASN A 70 -0.99 4.22 -13.55
C ASN A 70 -0.01 3.04 -13.68
N LYS A 71 1.25 3.29 -14.04
CA LYS A 71 2.27 2.24 -14.06
C LYS A 71 2.45 1.65 -12.65
N HIS A 72 2.62 2.49 -11.66
CA HIS A 72 2.80 2.08 -10.25
C HIS A 72 1.59 1.28 -9.73
N LEU A 73 0.35 1.74 -10.03
CA LEU A 73 -0.86 1.00 -9.67
C LEU A 73 -0.94 -0.37 -10.35
N ASN A 74 -0.55 -0.45 -11.63
CA ASN A 74 -0.59 -1.71 -12.37
C ASN A 74 0.39 -2.75 -11.82
N ASP A 75 1.53 -2.35 -11.27
CA ASP A 75 2.46 -3.26 -10.61
C ASP A 75 1.76 -3.95 -9.43
N PHE A 76 1.07 -3.21 -8.56
CA PHE A 76 0.29 -3.77 -7.45
C PHE A 76 -0.92 -4.59 -7.89
N PHE A 77 -1.62 -4.17 -8.95
CA PHE A 77 -2.72 -4.96 -9.49
C PHE A 77 -2.23 -6.30 -10.00
N THR A 78 -1.08 -6.33 -10.64
CA THR A 78 -0.48 -7.56 -11.16
C THR A 78 -0.11 -8.54 -10.05
N GLU A 79 0.42 -8.06 -8.91
CA GLU A 79 0.71 -8.91 -7.74
C GLU A 79 -0.55 -9.67 -7.28
N VAL A 80 -1.67 -8.95 -7.12
CA VAL A 80 -2.93 -9.57 -6.68
C VAL A 80 -3.53 -10.47 -7.76
N GLU A 81 -3.52 -10.04 -9.01
CA GLU A 81 -4.07 -10.85 -10.11
C GLU A 81 -3.34 -12.19 -10.25
N TRP A 82 -2.02 -12.21 -10.13
CA TRP A 82 -1.27 -13.47 -10.15
C TRP A 82 -1.70 -14.39 -9.00
N LEU A 83 -1.83 -13.84 -7.78
CA LEU A 83 -2.30 -14.61 -6.64
C LEU A 83 -3.69 -15.20 -6.91
N LEU A 84 -4.63 -14.41 -7.43
CA LEU A 84 -5.99 -14.83 -7.73
C LEU A 84 -6.08 -15.83 -8.90
N HIS A 85 -5.03 -15.93 -9.74
CA HIS A 85 -4.99 -16.93 -10.81
C HIS A 85 -4.66 -18.33 -10.33
N ASP A 86 -4.03 -18.48 -9.18
CA ASP A 86 -3.70 -19.76 -8.57
C ASP A 86 -4.86 -20.32 -7.72
N LYS A 87 -4.66 -21.51 -7.17
CA LYS A 87 -5.56 -22.09 -6.16
C LYS A 87 -5.00 -21.79 -4.76
N PRO A 88 -5.85 -21.49 -3.78
CA PRO A 88 -5.37 -21.34 -2.42
C PRO A 88 -4.87 -22.66 -1.86
N VAL A 89 -3.60 -22.68 -1.41
CA VAL A 89 -2.92 -23.86 -0.83
C VAL A 89 -2.40 -23.59 0.58
N ARG A 90 -2.49 -22.36 1.04
CA ARG A 90 -2.12 -21.91 2.40
C ARG A 90 -3.37 -21.49 3.18
N ASP A 91 -3.18 -21.11 4.44
CA ASP A 91 -4.28 -20.66 5.30
C ASP A 91 -4.91 -19.35 4.81
N PHE A 92 -6.15 -19.12 5.19
CA PHE A 92 -6.90 -17.91 4.81
C PHE A 92 -6.18 -16.62 5.20
N ASP A 93 -5.60 -16.57 6.40
CA ASP A 93 -4.97 -15.38 6.95
C ASP A 93 -3.78 -14.90 6.12
N TYR A 94 -3.02 -15.83 5.52
CA TYR A 94 -2.00 -15.51 4.53
C TYR A 94 -2.58 -14.78 3.32
N TYR A 95 -3.62 -15.34 2.69
CA TYR A 95 -4.23 -14.72 1.49
C TYR A 95 -4.91 -13.40 1.81
N TYR A 96 -5.50 -13.30 2.99
CA TYR A 96 -6.05 -12.05 3.48
C TYR A 96 -4.99 -10.96 3.46
N ASP A 97 -3.83 -11.20 4.05
CA ASP A 97 -2.76 -10.20 4.13
C ASP A 97 -2.20 -9.84 2.76
N GLN A 98 -1.94 -10.84 1.87
CA GLN A 98 -1.44 -10.56 0.52
C GLN A 98 -2.41 -9.69 -0.30
N ILE A 99 -3.71 -9.84 -0.10
CA ILE A 99 -4.74 -9.11 -0.86
C ILE A 99 -5.05 -7.76 -0.21
N VAL A 100 -5.26 -7.73 1.10
CA VAL A 100 -5.77 -6.55 1.80
C VAL A 100 -4.71 -5.44 1.88
N CYS A 101 -3.45 -5.78 2.08
CA CYS A 101 -2.36 -4.78 2.16
C CYS A 101 -2.26 -3.86 0.92
N VAL A 102 -2.73 -4.34 -0.22
CA VAL A 102 -2.68 -3.57 -1.48
C VAL A 102 -3.51 -2.28 -1.40
N GLY A 103 -4.55 -2.25 -0.57
CA GLY A 103 -5.37 -1.05 -0.38
C GLY A 103 -4.58 0.18 0.06
N GLU A 104 -3.64 0.00 0.98
CA GLU A 104 -2.74 1.04 1.47
C GLU A 104 -1.70 1.44 0.42
N LEU A 105 -1.18 0.48 -0.34
CA LEU A 105 -0.21 0.74 -1.42
C LEU A 105 -0.83 1.57 -2.54
N LEU A 106 -2.04 1.21 -2.98
CA LEU A 106 -2.80 1.94 -4.00
C LEU A 106 -3.11 3.37 -3.57
N SER A 107 -3.60 3.54 -2.35
CA SER A 107 -3.95 4.83 -1.76
C SER A 107 -2.76 5.77 -1.70
N THR A 108 -1.67 5.32 -1.09
CA THR A 108 -0.47 6.14 -0.88
C THR A 108 0.24 6.47 -2.18
N SER A 109 0.23 5.55 -3.17
CA SER A 109 0.74 5.82 -4.51
C SER A 109 0.00 6.98 -5.17
N ILE A 110 -1.35 6.94 -5.21
CA ILE A 110 -2.15 8.01 -5.78
C ILE A 110 -1.87 9.34 -5.09
N ILE A 111 -1.78 9.35 -3.76
CA ILE A 111 -1.58 10.58 -2.98
C ILE A 111 -0.17 11.14 -3.20
N SER A 112 0.85 10.30 -3.25
CA SER A 112 2.22 10.73 -3.57
C SER A 112 2.30 11.42 -4.93
N HIS A 113 1.73 10.81 -5.98
CA HIS A 113 1.66 11.42 -7.30
C HIS A 113 0.81 12.70 -7.32
N TYR A 114 -0.29 12.74 -6.54
CA TYR A 114 -1.10 13.96 -6.42
C TYR A 114 -0.35 15.11 -5.74
N LEU A 115 0.47 14.83 -4.74
CA LEU A 115 1.33 15.85 -4.13
C LEU A 115 2.36 16.38 -5.14
N ASN A 116 2.97 15.50 -5.95
CA ASN A 116 3.89 15.91 -7.02
C ASN A 116 3.17 16.76 -8.09
N GLU A 117 1.94 16.40 -8.49
CA GLU A 117 1.10 17.20 -9.39
C GLU A 117 0.90 18.63 -8.85
N LEU A 118 0.80 18.78 -7.54
CA LEU A 118 0.70 20.06 -6.84
C LEU A 118 2.05 20.73 -6.55
N SER A 119 3.15 20.23 -7.11
CA SER A 119 4.52 20.67 -6.87
C SER A 119 4.99 20.53 -5.41
N ILE A 120 4.37 19.64 -4.65
CA ILE A 120 4.81 19.24 -3.31
C ILE A 120 5.69 18.01 -3.45
N LYS A 121 6.99 18.23 -3.56
CA LYS A 121 7.97 17.14 -3.73
C LYS A 121 7.93 16.21 -2.53
N ASN A 122 7.82 14.91 -2.80
CA ASN A 122 7.81 13.88 -1.77
C ASN A 122 8.47 12.60 -2.29
N ASN A 123 8.82 11.71 -1.36
CA ASN A 123 9.39 10.40 -1.64
C ASN A 123 8.42 9.33 -1.13
N TRP A 124 7.77 8.63 -2.06
CA TRP A 124 6.95 7.46 -1.70
C TRP A 124 7.86 6.30 -1.29
N LYS A 125 7.51 5.66 -0.17
CA LYS A 125 8.21 4.49 0.35
C LYS A 125 7.23 3.36 0.61
N ASP A 126 7.57 2.17 0.14
CA ASP A 126 6.87 0.96 0.53
C ASP A 126 7.25 0.61 1.98
N VAL A 127 6.28 0.63 2.88
CA VAL A 127 6.53 0.34 4.30
C VAL A 127 6.95 -1.12 4.53
N ARG A 128 6.64 -2.02 3.60
CA ARG A 128 7.04 -3.44 3.65
C ARG A 128 8.57 -3.61 3.60
N ASP A 129 9.28 -2.66 3.01
CA ASP A 129 10.75 -2.63 3.03
C ASP A 129 11.30 -2.26 4.41
N ILE A 130 10.49 -1.62 5.26
CA ILE A 130 10.90 -1.00 6.52
C ILE A 130 10.38 -1.77 7.72
N ILE A 131 9.06 -2.01 7.79
CA ILE A 131 8.41 -2.69 8.92
C ILE A 131 8.55 -4.20 8.72
N LYS A 132 9.45 -4.79 9.51
CA LYS A 132 9.66 -6.25 9.52
C LYS A 132 8.84 -6.90 10.61
N THR A 133 8.22 -8.04 10.27
CA THR A 133 7.27 -8.73 11.15
C THR A 133 7.57 -10.23 11.21
N ASP A 134 6.94 -10.90 12.17
CA ASP A 134 6.74 -12.34 12.12
C ASP A 134 5.68 -12.73 11.06
N ASN A 135 5.39 -14.02 10.96
CA ASN A 135 4.40 -14.57 10.02
C ASN A 135 3.05 -14.90 10.67
N ASN A 136 2.71 -14.22 11.78
CA ASN A 136 1.39 -14.30 12.38
C ASN A 136 0.41 -13.42 11.58
N PHE A 137 0.03 -13.90 10.39
CA PHE A 137 -0.81 -13.14 9.46
C PHE A 137 -2.08 -12.63 10.13
N ARG A 138 -2.55 -11.44 9.75
CA ARG A 138 -3.65 -10.63 10.29
C ARG A 138 -3.42 -10.03 11.68
N ASP A 139 -2.38 -10.44 12.40
CA ASP A 139 -2.01 -9.90 13.71
C ASP A 139 -0.50 -10.03 13.90
N ALA A 140 0.25 -9.53 12.92
CA ALA A 140 1.69 -9.72 12.86
C ALA A 140 2.43 -8.87 13.91
N GLY A 141 3.32 -9.52 14.65
CA GLY A 141 4.20 -8.88 15.61
C GLY A 141 5.38 -8.19 14.92
N VAL A 142 5.63 -6.91 15.23
CA VAL A 142 6.74 -6.15 14.66
C VAL A 142 8.08 -6.57 15.27
N ASP A 143 9.05 -6.94 14.44
CA ASP A 143 10.46 -7.06 14.82
C ASP A 143 11.08 -5.65 14.91
N TRP A 144 11.04 -5.04 16.09
CA TRP A 144 11.54 -3.70 16.32
C TRP A 144 13.04 -3.56 16.08
N THR A 145 13.82 -4.62 16.26
CA THR A 145 15.26 -4.61 16.01
C THR A 145 15.57 -4.49 14.53
N LYS A 146 14.95 -5.32 13.70
CA LYS A 146 15.11 -5.26 12.25
C LYS A 146 14.50 -3.98 11.68
N THR A 147 13.31 -3.61 12.12
CA THR A 147 12.62 -2.40 11.69
C THR A 147 13.46 -1.15 11.96
N ALA A 148 14.06 -1.03 13.14
CA ALA A 148 14.94 0.10 13.46
C ALA A 148 16.17 0.17 12.53
N LEU A 149 16.77 -0.97 12.19
CA LEU A 149 17.90 -1.06 11.25
C LEU A 149 17.49 -0.63 9.83
N MET A 150 16.33 -1.09 9.35
CA MET A 150 15.81 -0.71 8.04
C MET A 150 15.47 0.77 7.98
N LEU A 151 14.84 1.30 9.03
CA LEU A 151 14.52 2.73 9.16
C LEU A 151 15.80 3.60 9.15
N ASP A 152 16.82 3.23 9.92
CA ASP A 152 18.11 3.95 9.94
C ASP A 152 18.77 3.95 8.56
N THR A 153 18.73 2.80 7.86
CA THR A 153 19.25 2.67 6.50
C THR A 153 18.50 3.57 5.52
N MET A 154 17.17 3.60 5.59
CA MET A 154 16.33 4.46 4.76
C MET A 154 16.61 5.93 5.03
N MET A 155 16.70 6.33 6.30
CA MET A 155 16.96 7.73 6.68
C MET A 155 18.34 8.21 6.20
N LYS A 156 19.36 7.36 6.27
CA LYS A 156 20.71 7.67 5.76
C LYS A 156 20.75 7.79 4.23
N ALA A 157 19.92 7.05 3.51
CA ALA A 157 19.83 7.09 2.06
C ALA A 157 18.99 8.26 1.54
N GLN A 158 18.26 8.95 2.41
CA GLN A 158 17.41 10.07 2.03
C GLN A 158 18.26 11.32 1.72
N ASN A 159 18.05 11.88 0.52
CA ASN A 159 18.67 13.14 0.15
C ASN A 159 18.13 14.30 1.02
N GLU A 160 19.01 15.19 1.46
CA GLU A 160 18.68 16.37 2.28
C GLU A 160 17.58 17.27 1.68
N ASN A 161 17.33 17.16 0.37
CA ASN A 161 16.32 17.93 -0.34
C ASN A 161 14.91 17.29 -0.37
N GLN A 162 14.74 16.09 0.17
CA GLN A 162 13.43 15.40 0.24
C GLN A 162 12.99 15.26 1.69
N GLN A 163 12.31 16.29 2.16
CA GLN A 163 11.86 16.36 3.55
C GLN A 163 10.55 15.62 3.81
N ILE A 164 9.79 15.27 2.76
CA ILE A 164 8.48 14.64 2.88
C ILE A 164 8.56 13.19 2.41
N ILE A 165 8.21 12.25 3.29
CA ILE A 165 8.02 10.84 2.99
C ILE A 165 6.52 10.54 3.03
N VAL A 166 6.00 9.85 2.01
CA VAL A 166 4.65 9.29 1.98
C VAL A 166 4.75 7.78 2.07
N THR A 167 4.06 7.18 3.03
CA THR A 167 4.12 5.74 3.28
C THR A 167 2.79 5.21 3.84
N GLN A 168 2.70 3.91 4.04
CA GLN A 168 1.52 3.19 4.50
C GLN A 168 1.54 3.03 6.03
N GLY A 169 0.36 2.91 6.63
CA GLY A 169 0.18 2.33 7.95
C GLY A 169 -0.31 0.88 7.84
N PHE A 170 -0.55 0.21 8.97
CA PHE A 170 -1.25 -1.06 9.07
C PHE A 170 -0.52 -2.29 8.50
N ILE A 171 0.45 -2.17 7.62
CA ILE A 171 1.10 -3.27 6.92
C ILE A 171 2.60 -3.36 7.22
N GLY A 172 3.15 -4.56 7.06
CA GLY A 172 4.56 -4.87 7.15
C GLY A 172 4.93 -6.05 6.24
N CYS A 173 6.06 -6.67 6.50
CA CYS A 173 6.57 -7.76 5.68
C CYS A 173 7.42 -8.74 6.50
N THR A 174 7.27 -10.03 6.23
CA THR A 174 8.14 -11.07 6.78
C THR A 174 9.53 -11.05 6.15
N ASP A 175 10.47 -11.83 6.69
CA ASP A 175 11.80 -12.03 6.07
C ASP A 175 11.71 -12.70 4.70
N ASP A 176 10.64 -13.46 4.44
CA ASP A 176 10.39 -14.14 3.16
C ASP A 176 9.71 -13.24 2.11
N ASN A 177 9.61 -11.93 2.38
CA ASN A 177 8.94 -10.93 1.57
C ASN A 177 7.43 -11.17 1.39
N GLU A 178 6.78 -11.76 2.38
CA GLU A 178 5.34 -11.95 2.42
C GLU A 178 4.71 -10.77 3.16
N SER A 179 3.70 -10.14 2.55
CA SER A 179 2.99 -9.01 3.16
C SER A 179 2.25 -9.45 4.42
N THR A 180 2.22 -8.59 5.42
CA THR A 180 1.51 -8.83 6.68
C THR A 180 0.67 -7.63 7.05
N THR A 181 -0.41 -7.86 7.82
CA THR A 181 -1.16 -6.80 8.50
C THR A 181 -0.94 -6.86 10.00
N LEU A 182 -0.90 -5.68 10.66
CA LEU A 182 -0.56 -5.53 12.09
C LEU A 182 -1.77 -5.69 13.02
N GLY A 183 -2.81 -6.35 12.56
CA GLY A 183 -4.06 -6.49 13.28
C GLY A 183 -5.03 -5.33 13.02
N ARG A 184 -6.33 -5.63 13.14
CA ARG A 184 -7.42 -4.67 12.95
C ARG A 184 -8.13 -4.50 14.28
N GLU A 185 -8.16 -3.26 14.79
CA GLU A 185 -8.98 -2.89 15.95
C GLU A 185 -10.47 -2.89 15.62
#